data_621a6a3e1cf8a95cb43d508a777cd3d6
#
_entry.id   621a6a3e1cf8a95cb43d508a777cd3d6
#
_cell.length_a   1.000
_cell.length_b   1.000
_cell.length_c   1.000
_cell.angle_alpha   90.00
_cell.angle_beta   90.00
_cell.angle_gamma   90.00
#
_symmetry.space_group_name_H-M   'P 1'
#
loop_
_entity.id
_entity.type
_entity.pdbx_description
1 polymer ?
#
loop_
_entity_poly.entity_id
_entity_poly.type
_entity_poly.pdbx_seq_one_letter_code
_entity_poly.pdbx_strand_id
1 'polypeptide(L)'
;YPFDKATFDAGATKAVITEDIARQLFGTTDVVGKTFLLNHSAYMICGVVRPVSKLARYAYAQIWIPLSSTDAFTASWENYGIMGMVSVYILAKSQDDFPAIRMEAERLRDKYMEGYPDYKLLYRDQPDTYFVAAQRYSANNPPAVKQAVRQYVITLIILLIVPAVNLSGLTLSRMRKRLSEIGVRKAFGAPRRELMMQVLSENMLYSLLGGVLG
;
A
#
# COMPACT_ATOMS: atom_id res chain seq x y z
N TYR A 1 -21.34 -13.05 9.25
CA TYR A 1 -20.43 -11.95 9.56
C TYR A 1 -20.08 -12.00 11.04
N PRO A 2 -18.79 -11.91 11.40
CA PRO A 2 -18.36 -12.01 12.78
C PRO A 2 -18.86 -10.85 13.64
N PHE A 3 -19.11 -9.68 13.04
CA PHE A 3 -19.68 -8.51 13.70
C PHE A 3 -20.88 -8.03 12.88
N ASP A 4 -22.04 -8.01 13.51
CA ASP A 4 -23.27 -7.42 12.99
C ASP A 4 -23.67 -6.20 13.83
N LYS A 5 -24.70 -5.51 13.38
CA LYS A 5 -25.21 -4.34 14.10
C LYS A 5 -25.62 -4.66 15.52
N ALA A 6 -26.24 -5.83 15.76
CA ALA A 6 -26.65 -6.24 17.09
C ALA A 6 -25.43 -6.46 18.01
N THR A 7 -24.36 -7.07 17.52
CA THR A 7 -23.10 -7.24 18.24
C THR A 7 -22.48 -5.90 18.61
N PHE A 8 -22.53 -4.92 17.69
CA PHE A 8 -22.02 -3.58 17.94
C PHE A 8 -22.90 -2.83 18.95
N ASP A 9 -24.19 -2.80 18.78
CA ASP A 9 -25.14 -2.08 19.65
C ASP A 9 -25.12 -2.65 21.10
N ALA A 10 -24.86 -3.94 21.24
CA ALA A 10 -24.73 -4.61 22.55
C ALA A 10 -23.35 -4.40 23.23
N GLY A 11 -22.40 -3.76 22.59
CA GLY A 11 -21.03 -3.64 23.12
C GLY A 11 -20.37 -5.01 23.37
N ALA A 12 -20.70 -6.02 22.55
CA ALA A 12 -20.31 -7.40 22.82
C ALA A 12 -18.80 -7.60 22.71
N THR A 13 -18.19 -8.25 23.70
CA THR A 13 -16.77 -8.58 23.76
C THR A 13 -16.44 -9.79 22.89
N LYS A 14 -16.55 -9.61 21.56
CA LYS A 14 -16.16 -10.59 20.55
C LYS A 14 -14.90 -10.16 19.83
N ALA A 15 -14.12 -11.11 19.34
CA ALA A 15 -12.90 -10.85 18.58
C ALA A 15 -12.78 -11.76 17.37
N VAL A 16 -12.25 -11.21 16.28
CA VAL A 16 -11.68 -11.98 15.17
C VAL A 16 -10.17 -11.87 15.29
N ILE A 17 -9.47 -12.99 15.19
CA ILE A 17 -8.01 -13.03 15.32
C ILE A 17 -7.37 -13.66 14.08
N THR A 18 -6.08 -13.40 13.87
CA THR A 18 -5.33 -14.10 12.82
C THR A 18 -4.94 -15.51 13.21
N GLU A 19 -4.68 -16.37 12.20
CA GLU A 19 -4.17 -17.73 12.44
C GLU A 19 -2.89 -17.72 13.29
N ASP A 20 -2.01 -16.73 13.09
CA ASP A 20 -0.75 -16.62 13.82
C ASP A 20 -1.00 -16.40 15.32
N ILE A 21 -1.92 -15.51 15.66
CA ILE A 21 -2.33 -15.26 17.05
C ILE A 21 -3.02 -16.49 17.64
N ALA A 22 -3.88 -17.17 16.88
CA ALA A 22 -4.53 -18.40 17.32
C ALA A 22 -3.50 -19.47 17.70
N ARG A 23 -2.51 -19.69 16.84
CA ARG A 23 -1.42 -20.67 17.11
C ARG A 23 -0.53 -20.25 18.27
N GLN A 24 -0.24 -18.95 18.39
CA GLN A 24 0.60 -18.43 19.48
C GLN A 24 -0.07 -18.61 20.85
N LEU A 25 -1.38 -18.35 20.94
CA LEU A 25 -2.10 -18.40 22.22
C LEU A 25 -2.57 -19.82 22.58
N PHE A 26 -2.93 -20.65 21.61
CA PHE A 26 -3.62 -21.91 21.81
C PHE A 26 -2.95 -23.13 21.16
N GLY A 27 -1.89 -22.93 20.37
CA GLY A 27 -1.22 -24.00 19.63
C GLY A 27 -1.99 -24.54 18.43
N THR A 28 -3.18 -24.03 18.14
CA THR A 28 -4.08 -24.47 17.07
C THR A 28 -4.84 -23.30 16.46
N THR A 29 -5.41 -23.49 15.27
CA THR A 29 -6.30 -22.51 14.62
C THR A 29 -7.78 -22.79 14.90
N ASP A 30 -8.11 -23.95 15.47
CA ASP A 30 -9.47 -24.30 15.89
C ASP A 30 -9.76 -23.75 17.30
N VAL A 31 -10.08 -22.46 17.34
CA VAL A 31 -10.22 -21.69 18.59
C VAL A 31 -11.52 -20.88 18.68
N VAL A 32 -12.41 -21.02 17.68
CA VAL A 32 -13.69 -20.32 17.72
C VAL A 32 -14.49 -20.75 18.94
N GLY A 33 -15.05 -19.79 19.68
CA GLY A 33 -15.75 -20.00 20.94
C GLY A 33 -14.84 -19.96 22.18
N LYS A 34 -13.52 -20.04 22.03
CA LYS A 34 -12.58 -19.86 23.16
C LYS A 34 -12.46 -18.38 23.54
N THR A 35 -12.06 -18.14 24.77
CA THR A 35 -11.88 -16.78 25.32
C THR A 35 -10.42 -16.50 25.58
N PHE A 36 -9.99 -15.27 25.36
CA PHE A 36 -8.66 -14.76 25.73
C PHE A 36 -8.78 -13.38 26.35
N LEU A 37 -7.74 -12.95 27.03
CA LEU A 37 -7.68 -11.63 27.68
C LEU A 37 -6.97 -10.63 26.76
N LEU A 38 -7.62 -9.50 26.51
CA LEU A 38 -7.05 -8.35 25.82
C LEU A 38 -7.24 -7.11 26.70
N ASN A 39 -6.15 -6.48 27.13
CA ASN A 39 -6.19 -5.33 28.03
C ASN A 39 -7.09 -5.55 29.27
N HIS A 40 -6.93 -6.68 29.94
CA HIS A 40 -7.70 -7.11 31.12
C HIS A 40 -9.19 -7.42 30.85
N SER A 41 -9.67 -7.30 29.66
CA SER A 41 -11.04 -7.64 29.24
C SER A 41 -11.07 -9.00 28.52
N ALA A 42 -12.06 -9.81 28.84
CA ALA A 42 -12.23 -11.14 28.25
C ALA A 42 -12.97 -11.01 26.90
N TYR A 43 -12.37 -11.49 25.81
CA TYR A 43 -12.98 -11.52 24.48
C TYR A 43 -13.17 -12.94 24.00
N MET A 44 -14.35 -13.25 23.48
CA MET A 44 -14.66 -14.52 22.83
C MET A 44 -14.28 -14.48 21.36
N ILE A 45 -13.52 -15.47 20.92
CA ILE A 45 -13.12 -15.59 19.50
C ILE A 45 -14.33 -16.04 18.68
N CYS A 46 -14.77 -15.20 17.75
CA CYS A 46 -15.88 -15.50 16.84
C CYS A 46 -15.42 -15.80 15.41
N GLY A 47 -14.13 -15.67 15.11
CA GLY A 47 -13.57 -16.01 13.81
C GLY A 47 -12.06 -16.01 13.82
N VAL A 48 -11.49 -16.81 12.91
CA VAL A 48 -10.05 -16.86 12.63
C VAL A 48 -9.85 -16.56 11.14
N VAL A 49 -8.90 -15.67 10.84
CA VAL A 49 -8.62 -15.23 9.48
C VAL A 49 -7.13 -15.38 9.13
N ARG A 50 -6.82 -15.52 7.85
CA ARG A 50 -5.44 -15.51 7.40
C ARG A 50 -4.81 -14.14 7.63
N PRO A 51 -3.53 -14.08 8.04
CA PRO A 51 -2.83 -12.82 8.20
C PRO A 51 -2.67 -12.12 6.85
N VAL A 52 -2.82 -10.80 6.84
CA VAL A 52 -2.47 -9.97 5.68
C VAL A 52 -1.04 -9.47 5.80
N SER A 53 -0.44 -9.07 4.67
CA SER A 53 0.91 -8.52 4.67
C SER A 53 1.01 -7.27 5.55
N LYS A 54 2.10 -7.14 6.31
CA LYS A 54 2.44 -5.94 7.08
C LYS A 54 2.59 -4.69 6.20
N LEU A 55 2.85 -4.88 4.90
CA LEU A 55 2.91 -3.80 3.93
C LEU A 55 1.52 -3.20 3.62
N ALA A 56 0.45 -3.95 3.88
CA ALA A 56 -0.92 -3.45 3.77
C ALA A 56 -1.31 -2.61 5.00
N ARG A 57 -0.61 -1.50 5.20
CA ARG A 57 -0.61 -0.65 6.41
C ARG A 57 -2.01 -0.41 7.01
N TYR A 58 -3.02 -0.20 6.19
CA TYR A 58 -4.37 0.13 6.65
C TYR A 58 -5.28 -1.10 6.85
N ALA A 59 -4.90 -2.24 6.27
CA ALA A 59 -5.62 -3.51 6.44
C ALA A 59 -4.94 -4.45 7.44
N TYR A 60 -3.68 -4.15 7.82
CA TYR A 60 -2.92 -4.99 8.73
C TYR A 60 -3.44 -4.81 10.17
N ALA A 61 -4.02 -5.87 10.67
CA ALA A 61 -4.31 -6.06 12.09
C ALA A 61 -4.17 -7.54 12.43
N GLN A 62 -3.91 -7.85 13.69
CA GLN A 62 -3.84 -9.22 14.20
C GLN A 62 -5.10 -9.60 14.96
N ILE A 63 -5.79 -8.61 15.52
CA ILE A 63 -7.01 -8.75 16.29
C ILE A 63 -7.98 -7.64 15.89
N TRP A 64 -9.21 -8.00 15.59
CA TRP A 64 -10.32 -7.07 15.36
C TRP A 64 -11.35 -7.25 16.44
N ILE A 65 -11.81 -6.15 17.00
CA ILE A 65 -12.86 -6.10 18.03
C ILE A 65 -13.88 -5.01 17.68
N PRO A 66 -15.12 -5.10 18.10
CA PRO A 66 -16.08 -4.01 17.96
C PRO A 66 -15.59 -2.78 18.73
N LEU A 67 -15.63 -1.61 18.10
CA LEU A 67 -15.26 -0.36 18.76
C LEU A 67 -16.11 -0.10 20.01
N SER A 68 -17.40 -0.48 19.96
CA SER A 68 -18.34 -0.36 21.07
C SER A 68 -18.00 -1.20 22.30
N SER A 69 -17.11 -2.19 22.18
CA SER A 69 -16.62 -3.00 23.29
C SER A 69 -15.41 -2.37 24.01
N THR A 70 -14.99 -1.17 23.63
CA THR A 70 -13.81 -0.49 24.16
C THR A 70 -14.19 0.75 24.95
N ASP A 71 -13.40 1.12 25.95
CA ASP A 71 -13.56 2.35 26.71
C ASP A 71 -13.44 3.61 25.81
N ALA A 72 -12.72 3.49 24.68
CA ALA A 72 -12.60 4.56 23.71
C ALA A 72 -13.95 4.97 23.07
N PHE A 73 -14.92 4.05 23.00
CA PHE A 73 -16.26 4.34 22.50
C PHE A 73 -17.13 5.07 23.53
N THR A 74 -16.94 4.76 24.82
CA THR A 74 -17.68 5.35 25.95
C THR A 74 -17.02 6.61 26.48
N ALA A 75 -15.74 6.82 26.20
CA ALA A 75 -15.05 8.05 26.56
C ALA A 75 -15.72 9.24 25.90
N SER A 76 -16.05 10.28 26.70
CA SER A 76 -16.67 11.47 26.15
C SER A 76 -15.75 12.09 25.11
N TRP A 77 -16.29 12.43 23.95
CA TRP A 77 -15.58 13.09 22.86
C TRP A 77 -15.00 14.45 23.27
N GLU A 78 -15.48 15.02 24.36
CA GLU A 78 -15.00 16.23 24.97
C GLU A 78 -13.50 16.18 25.34
N ASN A 79 -12.99 14.99 25.70
CA ASN A 79 -11.58 14.81 26.05
C ASN A 79 -10.64 14.82 24.85
N TYR A 80 -11.14 14.57 23.63
CA TYR A 80 -10.35 14.47 22.40
C TYR A 80 -10.60 15.62 21.44
N GLY A 81 -11.52 16.52 21.77
CA GLY A 81 -11.90 17.66 20.96
C GLY A 81 -12.49 17.25 19.59
N ILE A 82 -12.45 18.18 18.64
CA ILE A 82 -12.99 18.03 17.27
C ILE A 82 -12.16 17.03 16.44
N MET A 83 -10.96 16.65 16.88
CA MET A 83 -10.00 15.90 16.06
C MET A 83 -10.32 14.41 15.89
N GLY A 84 -11.17 13.84 16.76
CA GLY A 84 -11.55 12.42 16.70
C GLY A 84 -10.36 11.45 16.83
N MET A 85 -10.63 10.24 17.31
CA MET A 85 -9.63 9.19 17.50
C MET A 85 -9.68 8.10 16.43
N VAL A 86 -10.62 8.17 15.50
CA VAL A 86 -10.91 7.07 14.58
C VAL A 86 -10.62 7.45 13.14
N SER A 87 -10.10 6.49 12.40
CA SER A 87 -10.03 6.55 10.94
C SER A 87 -11.19 5.79 10.33
N VAL A 88 -11.83 6.38 9.33
CA VAL A 88 -12.94 5.76 8.62
C VAL A 88 -12.46 5.28 7.25
N TYR A 89 -12.77 4.04 6.92
CA TYR A 89 -12.51 3.46 5.60
C TYR A 89 -13.83 3.31 4.88
N ILE A 90 -13.92 3.90 3.69
CA ILE A 90 -15.11 3.87 2.84
C ILE A 90 -14.83 2.91 1.68
N LEU A 91 -15.60 1.83 1.60
CA LEU A 91 -15.53 0.90 0.48
C LEU A 91 -16.43 1.42 -0.65
N ALA A 92 -15.85 1.99 -1.68
CA ALA A 92 -16.55 2.38 -2.90
C ALA A 92 -16.79 1.15 -3.79
N LYS A 93 -17.84 1.16 -4.59
CA LYS A 93 -18.13 0.10 -5.57
C LYS A 93 -17.21 0.22 -6.79
N SER A 94 -16.88 1.46 -7.18
CA SER A 94 -16.06 1.81 -8.33
C SER A 94 -15.22 3.05 -8.01
N GLN A 95 -14.16 3.28 -8.78
CA GLN A 95 -13.40 4.53 -8.74
C GLN A 95 -14.23 5.75 -9.20
N ASP A 96 -15.25 5.52 -10.02
CA ASP A 96 -16.18 6.56 -10.49
C ASP A 96 -17.02 7.16 -9.35
N ASP A 97 -17.15 6.44 -8.22
CA ASP A 97 -17.86 6.92 -7.05
C ASP A 97 -17.04 7.92 -6.21
N PHE A 98 -15.72 7.99 -6.41
CA PHE A 98 -14.83 8.83 -5.57
C PHE A 98 -15.22 10.32 -5.55
N PRO A 99 -15.58 10.95 -6.68
CA PRO A 99 -16.04 12.34 -6.65
C PRO A 99 -17.30 12.54 -5.82
N ALA A 100 -18.28 11.65 -5.95
CA ALA A 100 -19.53 11.71 -5.19
C ALA A 100 -19.31 11.52 -3.69
N ILE A 101 -18.45 10.56 -3.30
CA ILE A 101 -18.06 10.33 -1.90
C ILE A 101 -17.38 11.57 -1.33
N ARG A 102 -16.51 12.23 -2.10
CA ARG A 102 -15.81 13.43 -1.66
C ARG A 102 -16.77 14.61 -1.46
N MET A 103 -17.67 14.84 -2.41
CA MET A 103 -18.69 15.88 -2.27
C MET A 103 -19.59 15.66 -1.04
N GLU A 104 -19.98 14.41 -0.79
CA GLU A 104 -20.81 14.11 0.39
C GLU A 104 -20.03 14.31 1.70
N ALA A 105 -18.75 13.93 1.73
CA ALA A 105 -17.89 14.18 2.88
C ALA A 105 -17.71 15.69 3.14
N GLU A 106 -17.57 16.51 2.09
CA GLU A 106 -17.52 17.96 2.20
C GLU A 106 -18.83 18.53 2.73
N ARG A 107 -19.96 18.09 2.21
CA ARG A 107 -21.29 18.48 2.66
C ARG A 107 -21.51 18.16 4.16
N LEU A 108 -21.12 16.96 4.59
CA LEU A 108 -21.23 16.54 5.98
C LEU A 108 -20.30 17.34 6.90
N ARG A 109 -19.10 17.65 6.44
CA ARG A 109 -18.16 18.53 7.15
C ARG A 109 -18.77 19.92 7.37
N ASP A 110 -19.29 20.54 6.30
CA ASP A 110 -19.83 21.90 6.36
C ASP A 110 -21.02 21.94 7.32
N LYS A 111 -21.93 20.96 7.21
CA LYS A 111 -23.05 20.81 8.14
C LYS A 111 -22.59 20.63 9.61
N TYR A 112 -21.54 19.85 9.83
CA TYR A 112 -21.00 19.67 11.18
C TYR A 112 -20.41 20.98 11.74
N MET A 113 -19.73 21.73 10.89
CA MET A 113 -19.08 22.99 11.27
C MET A 113 -20.07 24.13 11.55
N GLU A 114 -21.35 24.04 11.12
CA GLU A 114 -22.39 24.98 11.52
C GLU A 114 -22.57 25.09 13.06
N GLY A 115 -22.30 23.97 13.76
CA GLY A 115 -22.33 23.94 15.24
C GLY A 115 -21.08 24.53 15.92
N TYR A 116 -20.04 24.90 15.14
CA TYR A 116 -18.74 25.35 15.66
C TYR A 116 -18.23 26.59 14.92
N PRO A 117 -18.91 27.75 15.02
CA PRO A 117 -18.60 28.95 14.20
C PRO A 117 -17.20 29.52 14.47
N ASP A 118 -16.66 29.31 15.66
CA ASP A 118 -15.34 29.84 16.07
C ASP A 118 -14.16 28.90 15.63
N TYR A 119 -14.46 27.77 15.02
CA TYR A 119 -13.47 26.81 14.63
C TYR A 119 -13.41 26.61 13.12
N LYS A 120 -12.22 26.29 12.59
CA LYS A 120 -12.03 25.92 11.20
C LYS A 120 -11.44 24.53 11.13
N LEU A 121 -12.19 23.57 10.58
CA LEU A 121 -11.72 22.23 10.33
C LEU A 121 -10.83 22.21 9.08
N LEU A 122 -9.55 21.89 9.25
CA LEU A 122 -8.61 21.71 8.14
C LEU A 122 -8.70 20.28 7.62
N TYR A 123 -9.58 20.07 6.67
CA TYR A 123 -9.92 18.76 6.12
C TYR A 123 -8.84 18.19 5.17
N ARG A 124 -7.97 19.04 4.59
CA ARG A 124 -6.82 18.65 3.77
C ARG A 124 -7.19 17.73 2.59
N ASP A 125 -8.34 17.98 1.94
CA ASP A 125 -8.86 17.25 0.77
C ASP A 125 -9.17 15.75 1.00
N GLN A 126 -9.41 15.36 2.26
CA GLN A 126 -9.89 14.00 2.57
C GLN A 126 -11.38 13.85 2.15
N PRO A 127 -11.89 12.61 1.88
CA PRO A 127 -11.19 11.33 2.00
C PRO A 127 -10.19 11.09 0.87
N ASP A 128 -9.10 10.43 1.23
CA ASP A 128 -8.04 10.08 0.31
C ASP A 128 -8.29 8.72 -0.35
N THR A 129 -7.75 8.53 -1.56
CA THR A 129 -7.52 7.19 -2.07
C THR A 129 -6.41 6.51 -1.26
N TYR A 130 -6.35 5.17 -1.29
CA TYR A 130 -5.31 4.41 -0.58
C TYR A 130 -3.89 4.90 -0.89
N PHE A 131 -3.60 5.16 -2.18
CA PHE A 131 -2.28 5.66 -2.59
C PHE A 131 -1.96 7.03 -1.99
N VAL A 132 -2.92 7.96 -2.02
CA VAL A 132 -2.74 9.32 -1.47
C VAL A 132 -2.59 9.29 0.05
N ALA A 133 -3.41 8.50 0.74
CA ALA A 133 -3.34 8.33 2.18
C ALA A 133 -1.97 7.78 2.63
N ALA A 134 -1.38 6.86 1.86
CA ALA A 134 -0.05 6.31 2.14
C ALA A 134 1.07 7.37 2.04
N GLN A 135 0.83 8.50 1.35
CA GLN A 135 1.79 9.60 1.22
C GLN A 135 1.59 10.72 2.26
N ARG A 136 0.70 10.51 3.25
CA ARG A 136 0.58 11.43 4.38
C ARG A 136 1.45 10.98 5.54
N TYR A 137 2.11 11.92 6.17
CA TYR A 137 2.81 11.66 7.44
C TYR A 137 1.79 11.42 8.58
N SER A 138 0.75 12.24 8.62
CA SER A 138 -0.39 12.10 9.53
C SER A 138 -1.67 12.66 8.88
N ALA A 139 -2.83 12.40 9.48
CA ALA A 139 -4.12 12.92 9.00
C ALA A 139 -4.13 14.45 8.85
N ASN A 140 -3.38 15.17 9.69
CA ASN A 140 -3.33 16.62 9.72
C ASN A 140 -2.37 17.24 8.69
N ASN A 141 -1.52 16.43 8.04
CA ASN A 141 -0.59 16.91 7.02
C ASN A 141 -1.17 16.77 5.62
N PRO A 142 -0.85 17.68 4.70
CA PRO A 142 -1.18 17.49 3.30
C PRO A 142 -0.41 16.28 2.74
N PRO A 143 -0.95 15.56 1.73
CA PRO A 143 -0.27 14.43 1.14
C PRO A 143 0.94 14.86 0.31
N ALA A 144 2.09 14.23 0.54
CA ALA A 144 3.35 14.52 -0.16
C ALA A 144 3.49 13.74 -1.49
N VAL A 145 2.41 13.64 -2.29
CA VAL A 145 2.34 12.80 -3.50
C VAL A 145 3.44 13.14 -4.50
N LYS A 146 3.66 14.44 -4.80
CA LYS A 146 4.70 14.86 -5.75
C LYS A 146 6.10 14.43 -5.31
N GLN A 147 6.39 14.55 -4.02
CA GLN A 147 7.67 14.14 -3.45
C GLN A 147 7.84 12.62 -3.52
N ALA A 148 6.81 11.87 -3.18
CA ALA A 148 6.81 10.41 -3.24
C ALA A 148 7.02 9.89 -4.68
N VAL A 149 6.27 10.42 -5.65
CA VAL A 149 6.45 10.06 -7.06
C VAL A 149 7.86 10.36 -7.54
N ARG A 150 8.40 11.55 -7.21
CA ARG A 150 9.80 11.89 -7.54
C ARG A 150 10.78 10.88 -6.94
N GLN A 151 10.60 10.49 -5.70
CA GLN A 151 11.44 9.52 -5.02
C GLN A 151 11.35 8.14 -5.67
N TYR A 152 10.16 7.67 -6.03
CA TYR A 152 9.97 6.40 -6.73
C TYR A 152 10.66 6.40 -8.09
N VAL A 153 10.53 7.49 -8.87
CA VAL A 153 11.21 7.63 -10.17
C VAL A 153 12.74 7.60 -10.01
N ILE A 154 13.29 8.34 -9.03
CA ILE A 154 14.74 8.34 -8.76
C ILE A 154 15.20 6.93 -8.37
N THR A 155 14.48 6.26 -7.47
CA THR A 155 14.80 4.89 -7.06
C THR A 155 14.77 3.93 -8.24
N LEU A 156 13.76 4.03 -9.10
CA LEU A 156 13.66 3.21 -10.31
C LEU A 156 14.83 3.44 -11.26
N ILE A 157 15.22 4.70 -11.49
CA ILE A 157 16.37 5.05 -12.32
C ILE A 157 17.65 4.42 -11.75
N ILE A 158 17.88 4.53 -10.45
CA ILE A 158 19.07 3.93 -9.79
C ILE A 158 19.05 2.41 -9.96
N LEU A 159 17.91 1.77 -9.75
CA LEU A 159 17.76 0.31 -9.92
C LEU A 159 18.01 -0.14 -11.36
N LEU A 160 17.71 0.71 -12.36
CA LEU A 160 17.96 0.41 -13.77
C LEU A 160 19.40 0.67 -14.20
N ILE A 161 20.08 1.64 -13.61
CA ILE A 161 21.47 1.99 -13.96
C ILE A 161 22.42 0.81 -13.67
N VAL A 162 22.28 0.13 -12.54
CA VAL A 162 23.21 -0.96 -12.16
C VAL A 162 23.20 -2.10 -13.18
N PRO A 163 22.05 -2.67 -13.58
CA PRO A 163 22.00 -3.67 -14.65
C PRO A 163 22.48 -3.12 -15.99
N ALA A 164 22.15 -1.87 -16.34
CA ALA A 164 22.57 -1.25 -17.59
C ALA A 164 24.11 -1.14 -17.70
N VAL A 165 24.78 -0.75 -16.63
CA VAL A 165 26.26 -0.69 -16.56
C VAL A 165 26.87 -2.09 -16.71
N ASN A 166 26.31 -3.09 -16.01
CA ASN A 166 26.75 -4.48 -16.12
C ASN A 166 26.60 -5.03 -17.56
N LEU A 167 25.46 -4.78 -18.19
CA LEU A 167 25.22 -5.17 -19.58
C LEU A 167 26.16 -4.45 -20.54
N SER A 168 26.46 -3.17 -20.31
CA SER A 168 27.40 -2.41 -21.11
C SER A 168 28.80 -2.99 -21.05
N GLY A 169 29.26 -3.41 -19.86
CA GLY A 169 30.55 -4.08 -19.67
C GLY A 169 30.64 -5.42 -20.43
N LEU A 170 29.60 -6.24 -20.33
CA LEU A 170 29.51 -7.52 -21.06
C LEU A 170 29.48 -7.30 -22.59
N THR A 171 28.73 -6.33 -23.06
CA THR A 171 28.64 -5.99 -24.47
C THR A 171 30.01 -5.51 -24.99
N LEU A 172 30.68 -4.64 -24.25
CA LEU A 172 32.03 -4.18 -24.62
C LEU A 172 33.05 -5.32 -24.68
N SER A 173 33.00 -6.23 -23.72
CA SER A 173 33.86 -7.43 -23.71
C SER A 173 33.61 -8.33 -24.93
N ARG A 174 32.37 -8.57 -25.30
CA ARG A 174 32.00 -9.31 -26.53
C ARG A 174 32.45 -8.60 -27.79
N MET A 175 32.28 -7.29 -27.88
CA MET A 175 32.73 -6.51 -29.02
C MET A 175 34.27 -6.55 -29.19
N ARG A 176 35.04 -6.50 -28.09
CA ARG A 176 36.52 -6.62 -28.15
C ARG A 176 36.94 -7.95 -28.76
N LYS A 177 36.28 -9.05 -28.50
CA LYS A 177 36.55 -10.37 -29.08
C LYS A 177 36.26 -10.44 -30.58
N ARG A 178 35.36 -9.57 -31.10
CA ARG A 178 34.94 -9.53 -32.51
C ARG A 178 35.59 -8.38 -33.30
N LEU A 179 36.54 -7.63 -32.69
CA LEU A 179 37.19 -6.48 -33.38
C LEU A 179 37.90 -6.89 -34.66
N SER A 180 38.55 -8.07 -34.69
CA SER A 180 39.20 -8.59 -35.89
C SER A 180 38.20 -8.86 -37.03
N GLU A 181 37.06 -9.48 -36.73
CA GLU A 181 36.02 -9.78 -37.68
C GLU A 181 35.40 -8.49 -38.24
N ILE A 182 35.08 -7.51 -37.37
CA ILE A 182 34.55 -6.21 -37.75
C ILE A 182 35.58 -5.45 -38.61
N GLY A 183 36.85 -5.55 -38.27
CA GLY A 183 37.96 -4.97 -39.01
C GLY A 183 38.05 -5.52 -40.44
N VAL A 184 38.00 -6.84 -40.58
CA VAL A 184 37.99 -7.52 -41.90
C VAL A 184 36.79 -7.09 -42.74
N ARG A 185 35.59 -7.11 -42.20
CA ARG A 185 34.39 -6.67 -42.95
C ARG A 185 34.48 -5.21 -43.35
N LYS A 186 35.02 -4.33 -42.53
CA LYS A 186 35.24 -2.94 -42.84
C LYS A 186 36.27 -2.76 -43.98
N ALA A 187 37.33 -3.60 -44.00
CA ALA A 187 38.35 -3.60 -45.07
C ALA A 187 37.75 -4.03 -46.40
N PHE A 188 36.74 -4.89 -46.41
CA PHE A 188 35.96 -5.30 -47.60
C PHE A 188 34.84 -4.33 -47.94
N GLY A 189 34.79 -3.14 -47.32
CA GLY A 189 33.88 -2.05 -47.73
C GLY A 189 32.51 -2.10 -47.02
N ALA A 190 32.30 -2.88 -45.99
CA ALA A 190 31.04 -2.87 -45.26
C ALA A 190 30.76 -1.50 -44.64
N PRO A 191 29.58 -0.89 -44.88
CA PRO A 191 29.25 0.42 -44.36
C PRO A 191 29.08 0.39 -42.86
N ARG A 192 29.55 1.44 -42.18
CA ARG A 192 29.54 1.57 -40.71
C ARG A 192 28.14 1.39 -40.12
N ARG A 193 27.09 1.81 -40.85
CA ARG A 193 25.71 1.67 -40.45
C ARG A 193 25.25 0.22 -40.33
N GLU A 194 25.64 -0.64 -41.28
CA GLU A 194 25.26 -2.07 -41.24
C GLU A 194 25.92 -2.79 -40.07
N LEU A 195 27.21 -2.52 -39.80
CA LEU A 195 27.92 -3.09 -38.66
C LEU A 195 27.29 -2.67 -37.34
N MET A 196 26.91 -1.39 -37.20
CA MET A 196 26.21 -0.90 -36.01
C MET A 196 24.83 -1.56 -35.86
N MET A 197 24.04 -1.62 -36.93
CA MET A 197 22.70 -2.23 -36.89
C MET A 197 22.77 -3.72 -36.54
N GLN A 198 23.76 -4.45 -37.03
CA GLN A 198 23.97 -5.84 -36.70
C GLN A 198 24.24 -6.00 -35.19
N VAL A 199 25.16 -5.23 -34.59
CA VAL A 199 25.46 -5.30 -33.18
C VAL A 199 24.25 -4.92 -32.32
N LEU A 200 23.49 -3.90 -32.74
CA LEU A 200 22.29 -3.45 -32.05
C LEU A 200 21.19 -4.52 -32.06
N SER A 201 20.94 -5.12 -33.22
CA SER A 201 19.93 -6.18 -33.37
C SER A 201 20.27 -7.45 -32.57
N GLU A 202 21.54 -7.86 -32.57
CA GLU A 202 21.99 -8.99 -31.75
C GLU A 202 21.78 -8.73 -30.25
N ASN A 203 22.17 -7.55 -29.75
CA ASN A 203 21.97 -7.20 -28.35
C ASN A 203 20.49 -7.06 -27.97
N MET A 204 19.67 -6.51 -28.88
CA MET A 204 18.23 -6.40 -28.68
C MET A 204 17.56 -7.78 -28.61
N LEU A 205 17.97 -8.71 -29.48
CA LEU A 205 17.48 -10.09 -29.44
C LEU A 205 17.81 -10.79 -28.13
N TYR A 206 19.05 -10.67 -27.65
CA TYR A 206 19.46 -11.26 -26.35
C TYR A 206 18.71 -10.62 -25.19
N SER A 207 18.49 -9.31 -25.22
CA SER A 207 17.72 -8.63 -24.16
C SER A 207 16.25 -9.05 -24.14
N LEU A 208 15.64 -9.22 -25.34
CA LEU A 208 14.25 -9.71 -25.44
C LEU A 208 14.12 -11.16 -24.94
N LEU A 209 15.04 -12.04 -25.36
CA LEU A 209 15.03 -13.41 -24.89
C LEU A 209 15.25 -13.49 -23.38
N GLY A 210 16.19 -12.72 -22.83
CA GLY A 210 16.42 -12.64 -21.40
C GLY A 210 15.22 -12.08 -20.62
N GLY A 211 14.53 -11.08 -21.18
CA GLY A 211 13.33 -10.50 -20.56
C GLY A 211 12.08 -11.39 -20.62
N VAL A 212 12.01 -12.34 -21.55
CA VAL A 212 10.90 -13.32 -21.64
C VAL A 212 11.15 -14.53 -20.74
N LEU A 213 12.42 -14.91 -20.54
CA LEU A 213 12.79 -16.11 -19.78
C LEU A 213 13.08 -15.83 -18.30
N GLY A 214 13.25 -14.58 -17.88
CA GLY A 214 13.50 -14.14 -16.51
C GLY A 214 12.29 -13.52 -15.89
#